data_37e1c7de077f202e75b6b4e9d38c99d7
#
_entry.id   37e1c7de077f202e75b6b4e9d38c99d7
#
_cell.length_a   1.000
_cell.length_b   1.000
_cell.length_c   1.000
_cell.angle_alpha   90.00
_cell.angle_beta   90.00
_cell.angle_gamma   90.00
#
_symmetry.space_group_name_H-M   'P 1'
#
loop_
_entity.id
_entity.type
_entity.pdbx_description
1 polymer ?
#
loop_
_entity_poly.entity_id
_entity_poly.type
_entity_poly.pdbx_seq_one_letter_code
_entity_poly.pdbx_strand_id
1 'polypeptide(L)'
;LCGAGGNGMCAHVYYSTDNFVTRTTIFEGKNMTANNPVLIQAQPVLTVKNGEQLLVRVYPWYNSQADDKTLCISDVTISGMAVDAQTMGITLTNDTTEQEKIYYTVDGRMFNTPQHGVNIVRMSDGTVRKVIF
;
A
#
# COMPACT_ATOMS: atom_id res chain seq x y z
N LEU A 1 -16.98 -15.46 3.11
CA LEU A 1 -18.38 -15.33 2.66
C LEU A 1 -19.17 -16.59 2.98
N CYS A 2 -20.39 -16.44 3.35
CA CYS A 2 -21.35 -17.55 3.46
C CYS A 2 -22.72 -17.11 2.92
N GLY A 3 -23.51 -18.07 2.49
CA GLY A 3 -24.88 -17.84 2.05
C GLY A 3 -25.88 -18.45 3.00
N ALA A 4 -27.05 -17.85 3.14
CA ALA A 4 -28.21 -18.40 3.85
C ALA A 4 -29.34 -18.67 2.85
N GLY A 5 -30.25 -19.59 3.23
CA GLY A 5 -31.34 -20.06 2.37
C GLY A 5 -31.03 -21.40 1.68
N GLY A 6 -32.07 -22.11 1.26
CA GLY A 6 -32.03 -23.54 0.91
C GLY A 6 -31.01 -23.96 -0.16
N ASN A 7 -30.79 -23.15 -1.19
CA ASN A 7 -29.93 -23.52 -2.31
C ASN A 7 -28.59 -22.72 -2.31
N GLY A 8 -28.26 -22.08 -1.20
CA GLY A 8 -27.05 -21.29 -1.09
C GLY A 8 -27.09 -19.99 -1.90
N MET A 9 -26.00 -19.26 -1.83
CA MET A 9 -25.75 -18.02 -2.56
C MET A 9 -24.51 -18.15 -3.42
N CYS A 10 -24.44 -17.36 -4.46
CA CYS A 10 -23.26 -17.17 -5.27
C CYS A 10 -22.74 -15.75 -5.05
N ALA A 11 -21.47 -15.53 -5.25
CA ALA A 11 -20.91 -14.20 -5.26
C ALA A 11 -19.73 -14.10 -6.22
N HIS A 12 -19.60 -12.95 -6.84
CA HIS A 12 -18.39 -12.53 -7.51
C HIS A 12 -17.76 -11.38 -6.72
N VAL A 13 -16.46 -11.41 -6.56
CA VAL A 13 -15.71 -10.34 -5.89
C VAL A 13 -14.68 -9.80 -6.86
N TYR A 14 -14.71 -8.50 -7.07
CA TYR A 14 -13.80 -7.80 -7.96
C TYR A 14 -13.11 -6.65 -7.22
N TYR A 15 -11.95 -6.26 -7.70
CA TYR A 15 -11.34 -5.00 -7.32
C TYR A 15 -11.05 -4.11 -8.53
N SER A 16 -10.89 -2.83 -8.25
CA SER A 16 -10.54 -1.79 -9.23
C SER A 16 -9.78 -0.66 -8.55
N THR A 17 -8.91 0.02 -9.31
CA THR A 17 -8.23 1.26 -8.90
C THR A 17 -8.65 2.46 -9.73
N ASP A 18 -9.52 2.26 -10.74
CA ASP A 18 -9.96 3.26 -11.71
C ASP A 18 -11.49 3.51 -11.66
N ASN A 19 -12.08 3.40 -10.47
CA ASN A 19 -13.51 3.57 -10.23
C ASN A 19 -14.40 2.59 -11.03
N PHE A 20 -13.91 1.36 -11.23
CA PHE A 20 -14.60 0.29 -11.98
C PHE A 20 -14.79 0.57 -13.49
N VAL A 21 -13.94 1.41 -14.10
CA VAL A 21 -13.77 1.45 -15.55
C VAL A 21 -13.21 0.12 -16.01
N THR A 22 -12.19 -0.40 -15.31
CA THR A 22 -11.72 -1.76 -15.42
C THR A 22 -11.88 -2.51 -14.09
N ARG A 23 -11.93 -3.83 -14.13
CA ARG A 23 -12.05 -4.66 -12.93
C ARG A 23 -11.21 -5.93 -13.04
N THR A 24 -10.71 -6.37 -11.92
CA THR A 24 -10.01 -7.66 -11.81
C THR A 24 -10.77 -8.57 -10.87
N THR A 25 -10.91 -9.84 -11.26
CA THR A 25 -11.60 -10.86 -10.47
C THR A 25 -10.71 -11.30 -9.30
N ILE A 26 -11.26 -11.27 -8.09
CA ILE A 26 -10.68 -11.89 -6.89
C ILE A 26 -11.28 -13.28 -6.69
N PHE A 27 -12.60 -13.41 -6.86
CA PHE A 27 -13.32 -14.63 -6.56
C PHE A 27 -14.59 -14.75 -7.40
N GLU A 28 -14.84 -15.97 -7.86
CA GLU A 28 -16.11 -16.39 -8.47
C GLU A 28 -16.57 -17.67 -7.79
N GLY A 29 -17.59 -17.58 -6.96
CA GLY A 29 -18.08 -18.68 -6.17
C GLY A 29 -19.56 -18.97 -6.39
N LYS A 30 -19.91 -20.25 -6.29
CA LYS A 30 -21.27 -20.77 -6.45
C LYS A 30 -21.66 -21.63 -5.25
N ASN A 31 -22.95 -21.62 -4.92
CA ASN A 31 -23.55 -22.52 -3.92
C ASN A 31 -22.92 -22.42 -2.52
N MET A 32 -22.59 -21.23 -2.07
CA MET A 32 -22.15 -20.98 -0.70
C MET A 32 -23.35 -21.13 0.25
N THR A 33 -23.20 -21.91 1.30
CA THR A 33 -24.23 -22.12 2.32
C THR A 33 -23.76 -21.65 3.70
N ALA A 34 -24.68 -21.52 4.64
CA ALA A 34 -24.34 -21.14 6.02
C ALA A 34 -23.38 -22.14 6.69
N ASN A 35 -23.51 -23.41 6.35
CA ASN A 35 -22.68 -24.50 6.90
C ASN A 35 -21.37 -24.70 6.15
N ASN A 36 -21.17 -24.01 5.04
CA ASN A 36 -19.96 -24.10 4.23
C ASN A 36 -19.49 -22.69 3.83
N PRO A 37 -18.96 -21.92 4.77
CA PRO A 37 -18.42 -20.59 4.48
C PRO A 37 -17.17 -20.71 3.61
N VAL A 38 -16.97 -19.73 2.74
CA VAL A 38 -15.80 -19.65 1.86
C VAL A 38 -14.88 -18.54 2.34
N LEU A 39 -13.65 -18.91 2.65
CA LEU A 39 -12.59 -17.94 2.89
C LEU A 39 -12.01 -17.49 1.54
N ILE A 40 -12.04 -16.18 1.30
CA ILE A 40 -11.43 -15.60 0.12
C ILE A 40 -10.13 -14.96 0.54
N GLN A 41 -9.05 -15.42 -0.06
CA GLN A 41 -7.72 -14.83 0.11
C GLN A 41 -7.17 -14.49 -1.28
N ALA A 42 -6.75 -13.25 -1.45
CA ALA A 42 -6.12 -12.80 -2.69
C ALA A 42 -4.91 -11.92 -2.34
N GLN A 43 -3.83 -12.10 -3.08
CA GLN A 43 -2.61 -11.32 -2.95
C GLN A 43 -2.25 -10.69 -4.30
N PRO A 44 -3.07 -9.79 -4.83
CA PRO A 44 -2.75 -9.12 -6.07
C PRO A 44 -1.53 -8.20 -5.89
N VAL A 45 -0.62 -8.25 -6.86
CA VAL A 45 0.46 -7.26 -6.92
C VAL A 45 -0.10 -6.02 -7.63
N LEU A 46 -0.41 -5.00 -6.86
CA LEU A 46 -0.90 -3.72 -7.39
C LEU A 46 -0.33 -2.55 -6.61
N THR A 47 -0.22 -1.42 -7.27
CA THR A 47 0.14 -0.15 -6.65
C THR A 47 -1.02 0.81 -6.79
N VAL A 48 -1.47 1.38 -5.67
CA VAL A 48 -2.46 2.45 -5.62
C VAL A 48 -1.70 3.76 -5.46
N LYS A 49 -1.78 4.63 -6.44
CA LYS A 49 -1.07 5.92 -6.44
C LYS A 49 -1.79 6.92 -5.53
N ASN A 50 -1.08 7.98 -5.17
CA ASN A 50 -1.69 9.08 -4.42
C ASN A 50 -2.88 9.67 -5.20
N GLY A 51 -4.03 9.75 -4.54
CA GLY A 51 -5.29 10.21 -5.14
C GLY A 51 -6.13 9.10 -5.79
N GLU A 52 -5.60 7.90 -6.01
CA GLU A 52 -6.36 6.74 -6.44
C GLU A 52 -7.00 6.02 -5.23
N GLN A 53 -8.02 5.22 -5.49
CA GLN A 53 -8.70 4.43 -4.46
C GLN A 53 -8.74 2.97 -4.89
N LEU A 54 -8.41 2.07 -3.96
CA LEU A 54 -8.71 0.66 -4.13
C LEU A 54 -10.18 0.42 -3.75
N LEU A 55 -10.97 0.02 -4.73
CA LEU A 55 -12.37 -0.32 -4.54
C LEU A 55 -12.55 -1.83 -4.67
N VAL A 56 -13.21 -2.43 -3.69
CA VAL A 56 -13.61 -3.84 -3.72
C VAL A 56 -15.11 -3.91 -3.74
N ARG A 57 -15.68 -4.67 -4.67
CA ARG A 57 -17.12 -4.87 -4.79
C ARG A 57 -17.46 -6.35 -4.74
N VAL A 58 -18.52 -6.66 -4.02
CA VAL A 58 -19.12 -7.98 -3.93
C VAL A 58 -20.47 -7.94 -4.66
N TYR A 59 -20.64 -8.86 -5.61
CA TYR A 59 -21.89 -9.03 -6.37
C TYR A 59 -22.54 -10.35 -5.99
N PRO A 60 -23.51 -10.34 -5.09
CA PRO A 60 -24.28 -11.54 -4.76
C PRO A 60 -25.27 -11.85 -5.88
N TRP A 61 -25.48 -13.13 -6.14
CA TRP A 61 -26.50 -13.59 -7.08
C TRP A 61 -26.96 -15.03 -6.79
N TYR A 62 -28.10 -15.43 -7.34
CA TYR A 62 -28.64 -16.78 -7.29
C TYR A 62 -29.60 -17.03 -8.46
N ASN A 63 -29.85 -18.30 -8.78
CA ASN A 63 -30.58 -18.71 -9.97
C ASN A 63 -32.09 -18.95 -9.75
N SER A 64 -32.62 -18.69 -8.57
CA SER A 64 -34.03 -18.94 -8.25
C SER A 64 -34.69 -17.70 -7.64
N GLN A 65 -35.97 -17.52 -7.92
CA GLN A 65 -36.76 -16.50 -7.24
C GLN A 65 -37.13 -17.04 -5.83
N ALA A 66 -36.31 -16.62 -4.85
CA ALA A 66 -36.56 -16.89 -3.44
C ALA A 66 -36.21 -15.65 -2.65
N ASP A 67 -37.13 -15.20 -1.83
CA ASP A 67 -37.05 -13.93 -1.10
C ASP A 67 -36.22 -14.02 0.20
N ASP A 68 -35.76 -15.22 0.56
CA ASP A 68 -35.07 -15.52 1.82
C ASP A 68 -33.55 -15.71 1.67
N LYS A 69 -32.97 -15.33 0.56
CA LYS A 69 -31.54 -15.46 0.29
C LYS A 69 -30.73 -14.31 0.87
N THR A 70 -29.70 -14.66 1.60
CA THR A 70 -28.79 -13.68 2.24
C THR A 70 -27.35 -14.06 1.98
N LEU A 71 -26.51 -13.07 1.67
CA LEU A 71 -25.07 -13.19 1.69
C LEU A 71 -24.53 -12.54 2.96
N CYS A 72 -23.77 -13.32 3.74
CA CYS A 72 -23.08 -12.83 4.91
C CYS A 72 -21.60 -12.61 4.59
N ILE A 73 -21.07 -11.47 5.00
CA ILE A 73 -19.66 -11.11 4.87
C ILE A 73 -19.13 -10.82 6.26
N SER A 74 -18.02 -11.42 6.64
CA SER A 74 -17.35 -11.15 7.91
C SER A 74 -15.84 -11.03 7.70
N ASP A 75 -15.17 -10.45 8.65
CA ASP A 75 -13.69 -10.42 8.78
C ASP A 75 -13.00 -9.91 7.52
N VAL A 76 -13.48 -8.78 6.99
CA VAL A 76 -12.86 -8.15 5.83
C VAL A 76 -11.59 -7.43 6.26
N THR A 77 -10.46 -7.88 5.73
CA THR A 77 -9.15 -7.26 5.98
C THR A 77 -8.49 -6.91 4.65
N ILE A 78 -8.01 -5.69 4.54
CA ILE A 78 -7.17 -5.23 3.44
C ILE A 78 -5.88 -4.72 4.04
N SER A 79 -4.75 -5.29 3.64
CA SER A 79 -3.43 -4.90 4.12
C SER A 79 -2.51 -4.56 2.95
N GLY A 80 -1.57 -3.69 3.20
CA GLY A 80 -0.59 -3.25 2.22
C GLY A 80 0.54 -2.48 2.91
N MET A 81 1.55 -2.12 2.13
CA MET A 81 2.62 -1.25 2.59
C MET A 81 2.45 0.13 1.98
N ALA A 82 2.57 1.17 2.81
CA ALA A 82 2.75 2.51 2.30
C ALA A 82 4.16 2.63 1.71
N VAL A 83 4.24 3.08 0.46
CA VAL A 83 5.51 3.39 -0.20
C VAL A 83 5.57 4.90 -0.36
N ASP A 84 6.51 5.55 0.31
CA ASP A 84 6.72 6.98 0.13
C ASP A 84 7.07 7.28 -1.32
N ALA A 85 6.45 8.31 -1.87
CA ALA A 85 6.68 8.76 -3.25
C ALA A 85 8.16 9.09 -3.53
N GLN A 86 8.94 9.34 -2.50
CA GLN A 86 10.38 9.55 -2.59
C GLN A 86 11.18 8.26 -2.81
N THR A 87 10.59 7.10 -2.52
CA THR A 87 11.25 5.80 -2.74
C THR A 87 11.01 5.25 -4.15
N MET A 88 10.06 5.80 -4.88
CA MET A 88 9.67 5.35 -6.23
C MET A 88 10.56 5.92 -7.35
N GLY A 89 11.77 6.29 -7.10
CA GLY A 89 12.70 6.79 -8.12
C GLY A 89 14.16 6.66 -7.76
N ILE A 90 14.45 6.19 -6.56
CA ILE A 90 15.83 5.94 -6.15
C ILE A 90 16.00 4.43 -6.06
N THR A 91 16.66 3.85 -7.04
CA THR A 91 17.39 2.61 -6.83
C THR A 91 18.26 2.90 -5.61
N LEU A 92 17.95 2.32 -4.45
CA LEU A 92 18.91 2.22 -3.37
C LEU A 92 20.05 1.34 -3.91
N THR A 93 20.95 1.94 -4.64
CA THR A 93 22.33 1.48 -4.56
C THR A 93 22.68 1.68 -3.09
N ASN A 94 22.87 0.57 -2.38
CA ASN A 94 23.62 0.57 -1.14
C ASN A 94 25.05 1.00 -1.46
N ASP A 95 25.19 2.22 -1.91
CA ASP A 95 26.42 2.92 -1.88
C ASP A 95 26.54 3.46 -0.46
N THR A 96 27.26 2.73 0.37
CA THR A 96 27.88 3.23 1.59
C THR A 96 28.97 4.25 1.21
N THR A 97 28.66 5.16 0.32
CA THR A 97 29.41 6.38 0.19
C THR A 97 28.97 7.23 1.37
N GLU A 98 29.86 7.35 2.34
CA GLU A 98 29.80 8.44 3.32
C GLU A 98 29.45 9.69 2.55
N GLN A 99 28.28 10.28 2.83
CA GLN A 99 27.89 11.54 2.21
C GLN A 99 29.02 12.52 2.48
N GLU A 100 29.71 12.96 1.46
CA GLU A 100 30.77 13.94 1.60
C GLU A 100 30.18 15.19 2.25
N LYS A 101 30.45 15.34 3.54
CA LYS A 101 30.07 16.51 4.32
C LYS A 101 31.25 17.45 4.30
N ILE A 102 31.04 18.63 3.80
CA ILE A 102 32.04 19.70 3.84
C ILE A 102 31.76 20.57 5.05
N TYR A 103 32.74 20.74 5.88
CA TYR A 103 32.65 21.54 7.10
C TYR A 103 33.35 22.89 6.87
N TYR A 104 32.72 23.96 7.31
CA TYR A 104 33.30 25.31 7.30
C TYR A 104 33.35 25.84 8.72
N THR A 105 34.45 26.42 9.09
CA THR A 105 34.54 27.22 10.32
C THR A 105 33.89 28.60 10.12
N VAL A 106 33.63 29.30 11.19
CA VAL A 106 32.97 30.61 11.17
C VAL A 106 33.77 31.67 10.34
N ASP A 107 35.08 31.50 10.23
CA ASP A 107 35.98 32.32 9.39
C ASP A 107 36.03 31.87 7.93
N GLY A 108 35.20 30.89 7.54
CA GLY A 108 35.03 30.41 6.15
C GLY A 108 36.07 29.40 5.67
N ARG A 109 36.92 28.87 6.54
CA ARG A 109 37.87 27.79 6.16
C ARG A 109 37.15 26.48 5.98
N MET A 110 37.51 25.73 4.96
CA MET A 110 36.91 24.47 4.57
C MET A 110 37.71 23.28 5.11
N PHE A 111 37.00 22.27 5.61
CA PHE A 111 37.57 21.04 6.14
C PHE A 111 36.71 19.82 5.72
N ASN A 112 37.34 18.66 5.62
CA ASN A 112 36.64 17.38 5.36
C ASN A 112 36.25 16.68 6.66
N THR A 113 36.65 17.17 7.81
CA THR A 113 36.36 16.63 9.15
C THR A 113 35.84 17.74 10.05
N PRO A 114 34.97 17.44 11.02
CA PRO A 114 34.49 18.44 11.98
C PRO A 114 35.63 19.03 12.79
N GLN A 115 35.58 20.33 13.04
CA GLN A 115 36.51 21.04 13.88
C GLN A 115 35.86 21.35 15.23
N HIS A 116 36.66 21.47 16.29
CA HIS A 116 36.14 21.85 17.60
C HIS A 116 35.49 23.23 17.56
N GLY A 117 34.27 23.32 18.08
CA GLY A 117 33.49 24.55 18.11
C GLY A 117 32.40 24.59 17.03
N VAL A 118 32.05 25.79 16.58
CA VAL A 118 30.96 26.01 15.62
C VAL A 118 31.41 25.68 14.21
N ASN A 119 30.72 24.76 13.57
CA ASN A 119 30.90 24.40 12.17
C ASN A 119 29.62 24.67 11.36
N ILE A 120 29.80 25.11 10.14
CA ILE A 120 28.74 25.16 9.13
C ILE A 120 28.93 23.96 8.22
N VAL A 121 27.98 23.06 8.20
CA VAL A 121 28.03 21.79 7.43
C VAL A 121 27.20 21.94 6.19
N ARG A 122 27.81 21.77 5.03
CA ARG A 122 27.11 21.63 3.76
C ARG A 122 26.96 20.16 3.42
N MET A 123 25.73 19.73 3.24
CA MET A 123 25.37 18.39 2.83
C MET A 123 25.42 18.22 1.31
N SER A 124 25.52 17.00 0.82
CA SER A 124 25.48 16.68 -0.62
C SER A 124 24.19 17.11 -1.32
N ASP A 125 23.09 17.23 -0.59
CA ASP A 125 21.79 17.72 -1.09
C ASP A 125 21.73 19.26 -1.22
N GLY A 126 22.84 19.95 -0.90
CA GLY A 126 22.95 21.41 -0.91
C GLY A 126 22.44 22.10 0.36
N THR A 127 21.89 21.37 1.32
CA THR A 127 21.45 21.95 2.59
C THR A 127 22.64 22.35 3.46
N VAL A 128 22.45 23.42 4.25
CA VAL A 128 23.47 23.95 5.13
C VAL A 128 22.95 23.98 6.57
N ARG A 129 23.74 23.47 7.51
CA ARG A 129 23.38 23.41 8.93
C ARG A 129 24.52 23.92 9.80
N LYS A 130 24.19 24.59 10.91
CA LYS A 130 25.12 24.92 11.97
C LYS A 130 25.17 23.77 12.97
N VAL A 131 26.37 23.27 13.26
CA VAL A 131 26.64 22.19 14.21
C VAL A 131 27.77 22.62 15.15
N ILE A 132 27.73 22.18 16.41
CA ILE A 132 28.78 22.44 17.41
C ILE A 132 29.38 21.08 17.77
N PHE A 133 30.69 20.95 17.65
CA PHE A 133 31.47 19.77 18.03
C PHE A 133 32.42 20.05 19.19
#